data_c334e2fe8e2bd591db5b9cfe3f098daf
#
_entry.id   c334e2fe8e2bd591db5b9cfe3f098daf
#
_cell.length_a   1.000
_cell.length_b   1.000
_cell.length_c   1.000
_cell.angle_alpha   90.00
_cell.angle_beta   90.00
_cell.angle_gamma   90.00
#
_symmetry.space_group_name_H-M   'P 1'
#
loop_
_entity.id
_entity.type
_entity.pdbx_description
1 polymer ?
#
loop_
_entity_poly.entity_id
_entity_poly.type
_entity_poly.pdbx_seq_one_letter_code
_entity_poly.pdbx_strand_id
1 'polypeptide(L)'
;MNKLKLLFNFFLFYIFIAGCENFSTNTYTPQQIKKASQWSDNDQMPTFETCSSLEIKEQFDCFKDEIANSVYNSLSYENLISNQEIDEEIILNMVIDEEGNISLDNVENGSLVYEAIPSLSEIINTTISSLPKALPATKTNVGIYVKSKIKLPIRITASP
;
A
#
# COMPACT_ATOMS: atom_id res chain seq x y z
N MET A 1 25.15 23.65 60.90
CA MET A 1 24.03 22.93 60.21
C MET A 1 23.69 23.49 58.81
N ASN A 2 23.94 24.76 58.50
CA ASN A 2 23.62 25.35 57.22
C ASN A 2 24.61 25.03 56.06
N LYS A 3 25.89 24.86 56.34
CA LYS A 3 26.90 24.56 55.29
C LYS A 3 26.73 23.16 54.69
N LEU A 4 26.27 22.18 55.46
CA LEU A 4 26.04 20.82 54.99
C LEU A 4 24.80 20.73 54.06
N LYS A 5 23.75 21.53 54.35
CA LYS A 5 22.56 21.62 53.47
C LYS A 5 22.88 22.33 52.14
N LEU A 6 23.76 23.34 52.18
CA LEU A 6 24.19 24.04 50.96
C LEU A 6 25.01 23.17 50.03
N LEU A 7 25.90 22.33 50.57
CA LEU A 7 26.69 21.34 49.82
C LEU A 7 25.81 20.25 49.21
N PHE A 8 24.80 19.78 49.96
CA PHE A 8 23.88 18.77 49.45
C PHE A 8 22.98 19.29 48.31
N ASN A 9 22.53 20.53 48.39
CA ASN A 9 21.77 21.18 47.31
C ASN A 9 22.63 21.45 46.06
N PHE A 10 23.91 21.78 46.25
CA PHE A 10 24.82 21.98 45.10
C PHE A 10 25.16 20.66 44.41
N PHE A 11 25.26 19.56 45.18
CA PHE A 11 25.48 18.21 44.63
C PHE A 11 24.25 17.68 43.89
N LEU A 12 23.05 17.95 44.40
CA LEU A 12 21.80 17.59 43.71
C LEU A 12 21.63 18.35 42.37
N PHE A 13 22.05 19.62 42.34
CA PHE A 13 21.98 20.46 41.11
C PHE A 13 22.98 19.97 40.04
N TYR A 14 24.14 19.43 40.46
CA TYR A 14 25.17 18.90 39.57
C TYR A 14 24.72 17.59 38.87
N ILE A 15 23.91 16.77 39.54
CA ILE A 15 23.36 15.54 38.97
C ILE A 15 22.36 15.80 37.86
N PHE A 16 21.61 16.92 37.93
CA PHE A 16 20.65 17.30 36.90
C PHE A 16 21.29 17.83 35.59
N ILE A 17 22.55 18.28 35.65
CA ILE A 17 23.22 18.83 34.44
C ILE A 17 23.97 17.71 33.68
N ALA A 18 24.30 16.60 34.31
CA ALA A 18 25.04 15.48 33.71
C ALA A 18 24.15 14.48 32.93
N GLY A 19 22.82 14.70 32.86
CA GLY A 19 21.86 13.76 32.31
C GLY A 19 21.48 13.95 30.84
N CYS A 20 22.09 14.87 30.10
CA CYS A 20 21.70 15.19 28.72
C CYS A 20 22.74 14.88 27.64
N GLU A 21 23.46 13.78 27.75
CA GLU A 21 24.41 13.39 26.68
C GLU A 21 24.15 11.97 26.21
N ASN A 22 23.01 11.69 25.60
CA ASN A 22 22.88 10.51 24.71
C ASN A 22 21.62 10.60 23.84
N PHE A 23 21.34 11.76 23.27
CA PHE A 23 20.45 11.83 22.12
C PHE A 23 21.30 11.61 20.86
N SER A 24 21.66 10.36 20.58
CA SER A 24 22.25 10.02 19.28
C SER A 24 21.15 10.17 18.22
N THR A 25 21.07 11.34 17.62
CA THR A 25 20.32 11.53 16.38
C THR A 25 21.00 10.70 15.30
N ASN A 26 20.47 9.53 15.00
CA ASN A 26 20.89 8.76 13.84
C ASN A 26 20.52 9.56 12.58
N THR A 27 21.44 10.37 12.08
CA THR A 27 21.29 11.06 10.80
C THR A 27 21.56 10.05 9.69
N TYR A 28 20.49 9.61 9.04
CA TYR A 28 20.63 8.74 7.85
C TYR A 28 21.07 9.56 6.65
N THR A 29 22.08 9.07 5.92
CA THR A 29 22.48 9.68 4.66
C THR A 29 21.40 9.45 3.58
N PRO A 30 21.30 10.32 2.56
CA PRO A 30 20.35 10.11 1.46
C PRO A 30 20.51 8.73 0.78
N GLN A 31 21.71 8.20 0.73
CA GLN A 31 22.00 6.87 0.16
C GLN A 31 21.46 5.74 1.05
N GLN A 32 21.54 5.87 2.38
CA GLN A 32 20.97 4.92 3.32
C GLN A 32 19.44 4.94 3.25
N ILE A 33 18.83 6.13 3.13
CA ILE A 33 17.39 6.28 2.95
C ILE A 33 16.96 5.62 1.63
N LYS A 34 17.68 5.89 0.52
CA LYS A 34 17.40 5.28 -0.78
C LYS A 34 17.52 3.76 -0.75
N LYS A 35 18.53 3.21 -0.08
CA LYS A 35 18.71 1.76 0.08
C LYS A 35 17.60 1.15 0.93
N ALA A 36 17.21 1.80 2.01
CA ALA A 36 16.13 1.33 2.90
C ALA A 36 14.75 1.39 2.23
N SER A 37 14.54 2.30 1.27
CA SER A 37 13.28 2.44 0.52
C SER A 37 13.14 1.45 -0.65
N GLN A 38 14.23 0.80 -1.08
CA GLN A 38 14.16 -0.22 -2.13
C GLN A 38 13.49 -1.49 -1.59
N TRP A 39 12.65 -2.12 -2.43
CA TRP A 39 12.09 -3.43 -2.14
C TRP A 39 13.18 -4.50 -2.11
N SER A 40 13.07 -5.41 -1.17
CA SER A 40 13.96 -6.59 -1.03
C SER A 40 13.13 -7.87 -1.11
N ASP A 41 13.77 -8.99 -1.41
CA ASP A 41 13.12 -10.31 -1.48
C ASP A 41 12.51 -10.76 -0.13
N ASN A 42 12.90 -10.11 0.96
CA ASN A 42 12.37 -10.38 2.29
C ASN A 42 11.18 -9.48 2.67
N ASP A 43 10.90 -8.44 1.86
CA ASP A 43 9.76 -7.56 2.13
C ASP A 43 8.46 -8.27 1.75
N GLN A 44 7.43 -8.04 2.54
CA GLN A 44 6.13 -8.64 2.31
C GLN A 44 5.26 -7.70 1.50
N MET A 45 4.80 -8.17 0.36
CA MET A 45 3.84 -7.44 -0.48
C MET A 45 2.45 -7.46 0.15
N PRO A 46 1.54 -6.55 -0.24
CA PRO A 46 0.18 -6.59 0.28
C PRO A 46 -0.52 -7.90 -0.11
N THR A 47 -1.38 -8.39 0.78
CA THR A 47 -2.17 -9.60 0.55
C THR A 47 -3.54 -9.48 1.22
N PHE A 48 -4.49 -10.38 0.87
CA PHE A 48 -5.72 -10.52 1.64
C PHE A 48 -5.56 -11.59 2.73
N GLU A 49 -6.38 -11.51 3.78
CA GLU A 49 -6.40 -12.52 4.83
C GLU A 49 -6.64 -13.93 4.28
N THR A 50 -7.50 -14.05 3.24
CA THR A 50 -7.79 -15.30 2.54
C THR A 50 -6.56 -15.94 1.88
N CYS A 51 -5.61 -15.12 1.44
CA CYS A 51 -4.36 -15.56 0.82
C CYS A 51 -3.23 -15.81 1.83
N SER A 52 -3.39 -15.43 3.09
CA SER A 52 -2.32 -15.42 4.11
C SER A 52 -1.77 -16.81 4.46
N SER A 53 -2.53 -17.87 4.18
CA SER A 53 -2.13 -19.27 4.41
C SER A 53 -1.21 -19.85 3.32
N LEU A 54 -1.04 -19.13 2.20
CA LEU A 54 -0.17 -19.53 1.11
C LEU A 54 1.30 -19.21 1.40
N GLU A 55 2.20 -19.79 0.62
CA GLU A 55 3.61 -19.40 0.61
C GLU A 55 3.75 -17.91 0.26
N ILE A 56 4.69 -17.19 0.89
CA ILE A 56 4.87 -15.72 0.74
C ILE A 56 4.93 -15.29 -0.73
N LYS A 57 5.55 -16.10 -1.59
CA LYS A 57 5.67 -15.81 -3.03
C LYS A 57 4.34 -15.91 -3.77
N GLU A 58 3.42 -16.74 -3.29
CA GLU A 58 2.12 -16.98 -3.90
C GLU A 58 1.05 -16.01 -3.38
N GLN A 59 1.24 -15.45 -2.19
CA GLN A 59 0.28 -14.54 -1.56
C GLN A 59 -0.04 -13.33 -2.42
N PHE A 60 0.97 -12.74 -3.07
CA PHE A 60 0.79 -11.56 -3.89
C PHE A 60 0.06 -11.87 -5.22
N ASP A 61 0.31 -13.03 -5.80
CA ASP A 61 -0.42 -13.45 -7.00
C ASP A 61 -1.88 -13.75 -6.65
N CYS A 62 -2.15 -14.49 -5.57
CA CYS A 62 -3.49 -14.67 -5.03
C CYS A 62 -4.22 -13.32 -4.78
N PHE A 63 -3.54 -12.36 -4.19
CA PHE A 63 -4.09 -11.01 -3.96
C PHE A 63 -4.52 -10.32 -5.25
N LYS A 64 -3.69 -10.37 -6.29
CA LYS A 64 -4.01 -9.81 -7.61
C LYS A 64 -5.19 -10.54 -8.26
N ASP A 65 -5.20 -11.87 -8.17
CA ASP A 65 -6.25 -12.70 -8.73
C ASP A 65 -7.61 -12.44 -8.05
N GLU A 66 -7.65 -12.27 -6.73
CA GLU A 66 -8.89 -11.93 -6.03
C GLU A 66 -9.44 -10.54 -6.44
N ILE A 67 -8.56 -9.55 -6.64
CA ILE A 67 -8.99 -8.24 -7.15
C ILE A 67 -9.51 -8.38 -8.59
N ALA A 68 -8.77 -9.07 -9.47
CA ALA A 68 -9.19 -9.29 -10.85
C ALA A 68 -10.54 -10.00 -10.91
N ASN A 69 -10.73 -11.06 -10.14
CA ASN A 69 -12.00 -11.79 -10.05
C ASN A 69 -13.13 -10.90 -9.56
N SER A 70 -12.89 -10.02 -8.59
CA SER A 70 -13.90 -9.08 -8.10
C SER A 70 -14.34 -8.11 -9.20
N VAL A 71 -13.39 -7.60 -10.00
CA VAL A 71 -13.68 -6.73 -11.14
C VAL A 71 -14.44 -7.50 -12.21
N TYR A 72 -13.99 -8.69 -12.61
CA TYR A 72 -14.68 -9.50 -13.63
C TYR A 72 -16.09 -9.88 -13.19
N ASN A 73 -16.28 -10.26 -11.92
CA ASN A 73 -17.61 -10.57 -11.40
C ASN A 73 -18.53 -9.35 -11.46
N SER A 74 -18.08 -8.17 -11.03
CA SER A 74 -18.86 -6.94 -11.11
C SER A 74 -19.24 -6.61 -12.54
N LEU A 75 -18.31 -6.73 -13.49
CA LEU A 75 -18.59 -6.52 -14.91
C LEU A 75 -19.57 -7.53 -15.49
N SER A 76 -19.56 -8.77 -14.99
CA SER A 76 -20.47 -9.83 -15.46
C SER A 76 -21.90 -9.69 -14.92
N TYR A 77 -22.08 -9.05 -13.76
CA TYR A 77 -23.42 -8.79 -13.20
C TYR A 77 -24.10 -7.58 -13.81
N GLU A 78 -23.33 -6.64 -14.34
CA GLU A 78 -23.87 -5.45 -15.00
C GLU A 78 -24.19 -5.75 -16.47
N ASN A 79 -25.35 -5.27 -16.95
CA ASN A 79 -25.67 -5.31 -18.37
C ASN A 79 -24.86 -4.25 -19.11
N LEU A 80 -23.58 -4.54 -19.35
CA LEU A 80 -22.70 -3.62 -20.06
C LEU A 80 -23.16 -3.49 -21.50
N ILE A 81 -23.40 -2.26 -21.93
CA ILE A 81 -23.69 -1.92 -23.32
C ILE A 81 -22.42 -1.31 -23.91
N SER A 82 -21.85 -1.99 -24.88
CA SER A 82 -20.75 -1.45 -25.68
C SER A 82 -21.29 -0.80 -26.94
N ASN A 83 -20.76 0.36 -27.29
CA ASN A 83 -21.10 1.08 -28.52
C ASN A 83 -20.34 0.56 -29.74
N GLN A 84 -19.31 -0.22 -29.54
CA GLN A 84 -18.42 -0.77 -30.58
C GLN A 84 -17.74 -2.06 -30.10
N GLU A 85 -17.22 -2.80 -31.06
CA GLU A 85 -16.36 -3.95 -30.73
C GLU A 85 -15.08 -3.48 -30.07
N ILE A 86 -14.70 -4.12 -28.96
CA ILE A 86 -13.50 -3.80 -28.19
C ILE A 86 -12.78 -5.08 -27.74
N ASP A 87 -11.46 -5.05 -27.81
CA ASP A 87 -10.57 -6.07 -27.28
C ASP A 87 -9.26 -5.40 -26.82
N GLU A 88 -9.31 -4.80 -25.64
CA GLU A 88 -8.24 -3.92 -25.13
C GLU A 88 -7.79 -4.35 -23.74
N GLU A 89 -6.50 -4.15 -23.46
CA GLU A 89 -5.94 -4.30 -22.12
C GLU A 89 -5.81 -2.94 -21.44
N ILE A 90 -6.48 -2.80 -20.31
CA ILE A 90 -6.32 -1.67 -19.40
C ILE A 90 -5.44 -2.05 -18.21
N ILE A 91 -4.75 -1.08 -17.60
CA ILE A 91 -3.94 -1.30 -16.42
C ILE A 91 -4.52 -0.49 -15.26
N LEU A 92 -5.02 -1.18 -14.23
CA LEU A 92 -5.46 -0.54 -13.01
C LEU A 92 -4.24 -0.25 -12.12
N ASN A 93 -3.94 1.03 -11.94
CA ASN A 93 -2.93 1.46 -10.97
C ASN A 93 -3.61 1.70 -9.62
N MET A 94 -3.31 0.88 -8.65
CA MET A 94 -3.93 0.91 -7.32
C MET A 94 -2.90 1.27 -6.26
N VAL A 95 -3.38 1.91 -5.20
CA VAL A 95 -2.62 2.24 -4.00
C VAL A 95 -3.21 1.49 -2.83
N ILE A 96 -2.37 0.82 -2.06
CA ILE A 96 -2.70 0.23 -0.78
C ILE A 96 -1.96 1.06 0.28
N ASP A 97 -2.71 1.65 1.21
CA ASP A 97 -2.13 2.44 2.29
C ASP A 97 -1.62 1.57 3.46
N GLU A 98 -1.05 2.21 4.46
CA GLU A 98 -0.48 1.56 5.64
C GLU A 98 -1.55 0.91 6.54
N GLU A 99 -2.81 1.29 6.39
CA GLU A 99 -3.98 0.72 7.06
C GLU A 99 -4.66 -0.39 6.25
N GLY A 100 -4.15 -0.69 5.04
CA GLY A 100 -4.68 -1.71 4.15
C GLY A 100 -5.88 -1.27 3.29
N ASN A 101 -6.22 0.03 3.25
CA ASN A 101 -7.26 0.50 2.36
C ASN A 101 -6.76 0.51 0.92
N ILE A 102 -7.59 -0.02 0.00
CA ILE A 102 -7.29 -0.10 -1.42
C ILE A 102 -8.01 1.05 -2.13
N SER A 103 -7.30 1.76 -3.00
CA SER A 103 -7.86 2.82 -3.83
C SER A 103 -7.32 2.76 -5.25
N LEU A 104 -8.14 3.16 -6.23
CA LEU A 104 -7.72 3.32 -7.61
C LEU A 104 -7.03 4.69 -7.76
N ASP A 105 -5.77 4.70 -8.22
CA ASP A 105 -5.01 5.92 -8.50
C ASP A 105 -5.35 6.44 -9.91
N ASN A 106 -5.18 5.57 -10.90
CA ASN A 106 -5.57 5.85 -12.30
C ASN A 106 -5.70 4.55 -13.11
N VAL A 107 -6.20 4.67 -14.33
CA VAL A 107 -6.29 3.58 -15.31
C VAL A 107 -5.49 3.98 -16.56
N GLU A 108 -4.45 3.20 -16.89
CA GLU A 108 -3.73 3.36 -18.15
C GLU A 108 -4.50 2.67 -19.28
N ASN A 109 -4.43 3.21 -20.49
CA ASN A 109 -5.09 2.71 -21.71
C ASN A 109 -6.63 2.67 -21.63
N GLY A 110 -7.25 3.36 -20.67
CA GLY A 110 -8.70 3.30 -20.44
C GLY A 110 -9.54 4.11 -21.44
N SER A 111 -8.96 5.02 -22.22
CA SER A 111 -9.71 6.01 -23.01
C SER A 111 -10.66 5.37 -24.01
N LEU A 112 -10.19 4.42 -24.82
CA LEU A 112 -10.99 3.73 -25.83
C LEU A 112 -12.09 2.88 -25.19
N VAL A 113 -11.75 2.22 -24.08
CA VAL A 113 -12.68 1.35 -23.37
C VAL A 113 -13.79 2.15 -22.70
N TYR A 114 -13.48 3.31 -22.12
CA TYR A 114 -14.48 4.20 -21.52
C TYR A 114 -15.37 4.88 -22.55
N GLU A 115 -14.86 5.15 -23.75
CA GLU A 115 -15.67 5.64 -24.86
C GLU A 115 -16.66 4.57 -25.33
N ALA A 116 -16.20 3.31 -25.41
CA ALA A 116 -17.03 2.18 -25.80
C ALA A 116 -18.05 1.76 -24.73
N ILE A 117 -17.65 1.81 -23.47
CA ILE A 117 -18.45 1.38 -22.30
C ILE A 117 -18.41 2.49 -21.24
N PRO A 118 -19.27 3.52 -21.35
CA PRO A 118 -19.23 4.70 -20.48
C PRO A 118 -19.39 4.39 -18.97
N SER A 119 -20.15 3.35 -18.61
CA SER A 119 -20.36 2.94 -17.21
C SER A 119 -19.15 2.24 -16.58
N LEU A 120 -18.18 1.79 -17.37
CA LEU A 120 -17.07 0.98 -16.90
C LEU A 120 -16.24 1.67 -15.82
N SER A 121 -15.99 2.97 -15.97
CA SER A 121 -15.22 3.74 -14.98
C SER A 121 -15.87 3.74 -13.60
N GLU A 122 -17.19 3.92 -13.54
CA GLU A 122 -17.96 3.91 -12.30
C GLU A 122 -17.96 2.51 -11.66
N ILE A 123 -18.16 1.47 -12.46
CA ILE A 123 -18.18 0.07 -11.99
C ILE A 123 -16.82 -0.29 -11.39
N ILE A 124 -15.71 0.01 -12.09
CA ILE A 124 -14.37 -0.28 -11.57
C ILE A 124 -14.12 0.47 -10.26
N ASN A 125 -14.43 1.77 -10.20
CA ASN A 125 -14.24 2.55 -8.99
C ASN A 125 -15.06 2.01 -7.80
N THR A 126 -16.32 1.68 -8.03
CA THR A 126 -17.21 1.11 -7.01
C THR A 126 -16.69 -0.25 -6.54
N THR A 127 -16.28 -1.10 -7.46
CA THR A 127 -15.74 -2.44 -7.13
C THR A 127 -14.47 -2.31 -6.28
N ILE A 128 -13.51 -1.50 -6.71
CA ILE A 128 -12.25 -1.32 -5.96
C ILE A 128 -12.53 -0.74 -4.56
N SER A 129 -13.46 0.21 -4.45
CA SER A 129 -13.83 0.81 -3.16
C SER A 129 -14.57 -0.15 -2.22
N SER A 130 -15.17 -1.21 -2.77
CA SER A 130 -15.89 -2.24 -2.00
C SER A 130 -15.04 -3.43 -1.58
N LEU A 131 -13.79 -3.51 -2.05
CA LEU A 131 -12.87 -4.58 -1.68
C LEU A 131 -12.63 -4.60 -0.16
N PRO A 132 -12.42 -5.78 0.43
CA PRO A 132 -12.00 -5.89 1.82
C PRO A 132 -10.64 -5.22 2.02
N LYS A 133 -10.35 -4.82 3.25
CA LYS A 133 -9.02 -4.32 3.59
C LYS A 133 -7.96 -5.38 3.33
N ALA A 134 -6.85 -4.96 2.75
CA ALA A 134 -5.66 -5.78 2.61
C ALA A 134 -4.85 -5.81 3.92
N LEU A 135 -4.07 -6.85 4.10
CA LEU A 135 -2.89 -6.80 4.96
C LEU A 135 -1.84 -5.95 4.22
N PRO A 136 -1.40 -4.81 4.80
CA PRO A 136 -0.54 -3.88 4.07
C PRO A 136 0.85 -4.45 3.83
N ALA A 137 1.53 -3.90 2.85
CA ALA A 137 2.92 -4.25 2.59
C ALA A 137 3.81 -3.93 3.79
N THR A 138 4.79 -4.80 4.06
CA THR A 138 5.66 -4.67 5.22
C THR A 138 7.13 -4.62 4.80
N LYS A 139 7.84 -3.59 5.26
CA LYS A 139 9.29 -3.54 5.22
C LYS A 139 9.86 -4.35 6.37
N THR A 140 10.21 -5.62 6.11
CA THR A 140 10.62 -6.59 7.12
C THR A 140 11.90 -6.21 7.86
N ASN A 141 12.82 -5.49 7.20
CA ASN A 141 14.06 -5.01 7.80
C ASN A 141 13.86 -3.99 8.93
N VAL A 142 12.72 -3.30 8.95
CA VAL A 142 12.36 -2.29 9.97
C VAL A 142 11.04 -2.59 10.67
N GLY A 143 10.29 -3.60 10.20
CA GLY A 143 9.04 -4.04 10.80
C GLY A 143 7.91 -3.03 10.72
N ILE A 144 7.86 -2.22 9.64
CA ILE A 144 6.83 -1.19 9.45
C ILE A 144 5.94 -1.48 8.25
N TYR A 145 4.68 -1.12 8.36
CA TYR A 145 3.75 -1.07 7.23
C TYR A 145 4.07 0.12 6.33
N VAL A 146 3.96 -0.09 5.04
CA VAL A 146 4.27 0.93 4.05
C VAL A 146 3.22 0.97 2.95
N LYS A 147 2.97 2.18 2.46
CA LYS A 147 2.17 2.38 1.26
C LYS A 147 2.81 1.68 0.07
N SER A 148 2.01 0.95 -0.69
CA SER A 148 2.44 0.26 -1.90
C SER A 148 1.58 0.64 -3.10
N LYS A 149 2.19 0.57 -4.29
CA LYS A 149 1.49 0.73 -5.57
C LYS A 149 1.58 -0.58 -6.34
N ILE A 150 0.46 -1.00 -6.89
CA ILE A 150 0.39 -2.19 -7.74
C ILE A 150 -0.21 -1.84 -9.09
N LYS A 151 0.19 -2.59 -10.11
CA LYS A 151 -0.38 -2.54 -11.46
C LYS A 151 -1.07 -3.86 -11.72
N LEU A 152 -2.33 -3.80 -12.11
CA LEU A 152 -3.13 -4.96 -12.45
C LEU A 152 -3.64 -4.82 -13.89
N PRO A 153 -3.09 -5.59 -14.85
CA PRO A 153 -3.61 -5.64 -16.20
C PRO A 153 -4.94 -6.41 -16.23
N ILE A 154 -5.93 -5.84 -16.91
CA ILE A 154 -7.25 -6.46 -17.14
C ILE A 154 -7.60 -6.34 -18.61
N ARG A 155 -7.95 -7.45 -19.26
CA ARG A 155 -8.43 -7.47 -20.64
C ARG A 155 -9.93 -7.30 -20.68
N ILE A 156 -10.40 -6.34 -21.45
CA ILE A 156 -11.82 -6.02 -21.67
C ILE A 156 -12.16 -6.39 -23.11
N THR A 157 -13.09 -7.32 -23.26
CA THR A 157 -13.66 -7.71 -24.56
C THR A 157 -15.15 -7.48 -24.52
N ALA A 158 -15.69 -6.76 -25.50
CA ALA A 158 -17.12 -6.52 -25.66
C ALA A 158 -17.48 -6.36 -27.13
N SER A 159 -18.73 -6.65 -27.46
CA SER A 159 -19.35 -6.41 -28.78
C SER A 159 -20.69 -5.72 -28.59
N PRO A 160 -21.14 -4.91 -29.57
CA PRO A 160 -22.45 -4.24 -29.56
C PRO A 160 -23.62 -5.19 -29.43
#